data_c8a01b2c1cede94e0ec610c2a5054c39
#
_entry.id   c8a01b2c1cede94e0ec610c2a5054c39
#
_cell.length_a   1.000
_cell.length_b   1.000
_cell.length_c   1.000
_cell.angle_alpha   90.00
_cell.angle_beta   90.00
_cell.angle_gamma   90.00
#
_symmetry.space_group_name_H-M   'P 1'
#
loop_
_entity.id
_entity.type
_entity.pdbx_description
1 polymer ?
#
loop_
_entity_poly.entity_id
_entity_poly.type
_entity_poly.pdbx_seq_one_letter_code
_entity_poly.pdbx_strand_id
1 'polypeptide(L)'
;MEIVKEDNGVSIKLQEIAMDERKFVATFIAEGEEVYGNNIDVQINTNLEGVDASTSSREVIRLDKNKVAVLHSMDISDGNLNDIINTTVNCGGIIRDGDELNGNWEMKFKFNRDDILVNTKNIKVDRDINFSNEILKIEDLMISPLGSTLNISFKSNSNDKDNIGKFHYIIKDDKGRFLNSYPISGVVNEEDGRKYIRLDIADDITDSKYINVIPVKTENGNIYREYGEGKDSRLLNSTIGSGNEIIKIKTKDNFGYYNINKKEFYKLEELVGKEIKVNKTNSIVIKDIDDDKMTVKINGYYDRKNLSGFEFIDEDLNVFDMGSEASGLSVDDKSGEITFKIPALDKSKKYNIAFPAILDLEYSDSEGIKINNN
;
A
#
# COMPACT_ATOMS: atom_id res chain seq x y z
N MET A 1 -17.52 -18.99 -18.61
CA MET A 1 -16.60 -20.03 -19.20
C MET A 1 -15.70 -20.50 -18.09
N GLU A 2 -15.66 -21.80 -17.80
CA GLU A 2 -14.80 -22.33 -16.76
C GLU A 2 -13.44 -22.69 -17.39
N ILE A 3 -12.37 -22.03 -16.98
CA ILE A 3 -11.02 -22.28 -17.46
C ILE A 3 -10.22 -22.81 -16.30
N VAL A 4 -9.83 -24.07 -16.39
CA VAL A 4 -9.05 -24.79 -15.38
C VAL A 4 -7.86 -25.44 -16.06
N LYS A 5 -6.72 -25.42 -15.40
CA LYS A 5 -5.50 -26.15 -15.77
C LYS A 5 -4.98 -26.92 -14.57
N GLU A 6 -4.57 -28.13 -14.82
CA GLU A 6 -4.02 -29.03 -13.81
C GLU A 6 -2.61 -29.47 -14.22
N ASP A 7 -1.68 -29.35 -13.32
CA ASP A 7 -0.32 -29.88 -13.44
C ASP A 7 0.28 -30.11 -12.05
N ASN A 8 1.13 -31.11 -11.92
CA ASN A 8 1.85 -31.45 -10.69
C ASN A 8 0.98 -31.50 -9.41
N GLY A 9 -0.27 -32.01 -9.54
CA GLY A 9 -1.20 -32.13 -8.41
C GLY A 9 -1.87 -30.82 -7.96
N VAL A 10 -1.67 -29.74 -8.74
CA VAL A 10 -2.32 -28.45 -8.50
C VAL A 10 -3.23 -28.10 -9.67
N SER A 11 -4.45 -27.68 -9.31
CA SER A 11 -5.43 -27.09 -10.21
C SER A 11 -5.41 -25.57 -10.08
N ILE A 12 -5.28 -24.85 -11.19
CA ILE A 12 -5.45 -23.39 -11.25
C ILE A 12 -6.68 -23.07 -12.10
N LYS A 13 -7.63 -22.39 -11.50
CA LYS A 13 -8.90 -22.00 -12.11
C LYS A 13 -9.00 -20.50 -12.23
N LEU A 14 -9.32 -19.99 -13.40
CA LEU A 14 -9.76 -18.61 -13.57
C LEU A 14 -11.18 -18.47 -13.00
N GLN A 15 -11.33 -17.67 -11.95
CA GLN A 15 -12.60 -17.46 -11.25
C GLN A 15 -13.39 -16.32 -11.88
N GLU A 16 -12.75 -15.17 -12.06
CA GLU A 16 -13.38 -13.97 -12.63
C GLU A 16 -12.35 -13.04 -13.23
N ILE A 17 -12.80 -12.16 -14.11
CA ILE A 17 -12.05 -11.04 -14.65
C ILE A 17 -12.90 -9.79 -14.62
N ALA A 18 -12.26 -8.66 -14.41
CA ALA A 18 -12.87 -7.34 -14.50
C ALA A 18 -11.86 -6.35 -15.11
N MET A 19 -12.35 -5.32 -15.75
CA MET A 19 -11.52 -4.32 -16.37
C MET A 19 -12.17 -2.94 -16.29
N ASP A 20 -11.37 -1.92 -16.20
CA ASP A 20 -11.75 -0.54 -16.49
C ASP A 20 -10.80 0.05 -17.53
N GLU A 21 -10.83 1.36 -17.73
CA GLU A 21 -9.98 2.03 -18.71
C GLU A 21 -8.48 1.97 -18.35
N ARG A 22 -8.13 1.64 -17.10
CA ARG A 22 -6.77 1.75 -16.56
C ARG A 22 -6.27 0.50 -15.85
N LYS A 23 -7.15 -0.42 -15.53
CA LYS A 23 -6.79 -1.61 -14.76
C LYS A 23 -7.51 -2.85 -15.28
N PHE A 24 -6.78 -3.93 -15.38
CA PHE A 24 -7.30 -5.28 -15.55
C PHE A 24 -7.06 -6.06 -14.27
N VAL A 25 -8.06 -6.78 -13.82
CA VAL A 25 -7.99 -7.63 -12.62
C VAL A 25 -8.50 -9.01 -12.97
N ALA A 26 -7.76 -10.03 -12.55
CA ALA A 26 -8.15 -11.43 -12.66
C ALA A 26 -7.99 -12.14 -11.33
N THR A 27 -9.00 -12.89 -10.92
CA THR A 27 -8.95 -13.73 -9.73
C THR A 27 -8.79 -15.18 -10.14
N PHE A 28 -7.76 -15.83 -9.61
CA PHE A 28 -7.50 -17.25 -9.81
C PHE A 28 -7.67 -18.00 -8.49
N ILE A 29 -8.10 -19.25 -8.58
CA ILE A 29 -8.11 -20.17 -7.46
C ILE A 29 -7.07 -21.25 -7.75
N ALA A 30 -6.07 -21.36 -6.88
CA ALA A 30 -5.11 -22.47 -6.88
C ALA A 30 -5.48 -23.44 -5.73
N GLU A 31 -5.59 -24.73 -6.09
CA GLU A 31 -6.02 -25.78 -5.15
C GLU A 31 -5.23 -27.07 -5.41
N GLY A 32 -4.73 -27.70 -4.33
CA GLY A 32 -3.97 -28.93 -4.36
C GLY A 32 -3.16 -29.15 -3.09
N GLU A 33 -2.67 -30.36 -2.88
CA GLU A 33 -1.86 -30.65 -1.68
C GLU A 33 -0.59 -29.82 -1.62
N GLU A 34 -0.02 -29.47 -2.77
CA GLU A 34 1.19 -28.65 -2.90
C GLU A 34 0.93 -27.15 -2.66
N VAL A 35 -0.33 -26.74 -2.50
CA VAL A 35 -0.70 -25.36 -2.15
C VAL A 35 -0.70 -25.15 -0.62
N TYR A 36 -0.29 -26.15 0.15
CA TYR A 36 -0.14 -26.08 1.59
C TYR A 36 1.20 -25.45 1.99
N GLY A 37 1.20 -24.51 2.92
CA GLY A 37 2.40 -23.83 3.45
C GLY A 37 2.05 -22.56 4.19
N ASN A 38 3.00 -21.98 4.93
CA ASN A 38 2.78 -20.71 5.63
C ASN A 38 2.96 -19.52 4.68
N ASN A 39 3.91 -19.65 3.76
CA ASN A 39 4.28 -18.62 2.79
C ASN A 39 4.07 -19.17 1.38
N ILE A 40 3.07 -18.67 0.67
CA ILE A 40 2.75 -19.12 -0.68
C ILE A 40 2.74 -17.92 -1.63
N ASP A 41 3.48 -18.03 -2.71
CA ASP A 41 3.37 -17.18 -3.90
C ASP A 41 3.04 -18.03 -5.12
N VAL A 42 2.10 -17.54 -5.95
CA VAL A 42 1.74 -18.18 -7.21
C VAL A 42 2.16 -17.25 -8.34
N GLN A 43 3.14 -17.67 -9.10
CA GLN A 43 3.79 -16.85 -10.13
C GLN A 43 2.95 -16.76 -11.40
N ILE A 44 1.98 -15.85 -11.41
CA ILE A 44 1.08 -15.60 -12.55
C ILE A 44 1.61 -14.42 -13.37
N ASN A 45 1.71 -14.65 -14.68
CA ASN A 45 1.98 -13.64 -15.68
C ASN A 45 0.84 -13.61 -16.70
N THR A 46 0.30 -12.44 -16.97
CA THR A 46 -0.80 -12.24 -17.92
C THR A 46 -0.30 -11.37 -19.07
N ASN A 47 -0.61 -11.78 -20.29
CA ASN A 47 -0.40 -11.00 -21.50
C ASN A 47 -1.75 -10.76 -22.16
N LEU A 48 -2.11 -9.48 -22.33
CA LEU A 48 -3.28 -9.01 -23.03
C LEU A 48 -2.82 -8.51 -24.40
N GLU A 49 -3.24 -9.18 -25.47
CA GLU A 49 -2.80 -8.86 -26.84
C GLU A 49 -3.23 -7.45 -27.25
N GLY A 50 -2.26 -6.63 -27.64
CA GLY A 50 -2.51 -5.23 -28.04
C GLY A 50 -2.77 -4.26 -26.90
N VAL A 51 -2.51 -4.68 -25.66
CA VAL A 51 -2.63 -3.83 -24.47
C VAL A 51 -1.26 -3.61 -23.85
N ASP A 52 -0.84 -2.37 -23.75
CA ASP A 52 0.38 -2.02 -23.03
C ASP A 52 0.09 -1.97 -21.52
N ALA A 53 0.73 -2.84 -20.77
CA ALA A 53 0.65 -2.87 -19.32
C ALA A 53 1.96 -2.35 -18.70
N SER A 54 1.87 -1.42 -17.78
CA SER A 54 3.05 -0.79 -17.17
C SER A 54 3.53 -1.50 -15.93
N THR A 55 2.62 -1.99 -15.10
CA THR A 55 2.92 -2.68 -13.84
C THR A 55 1.95 -3.82 -13.62
N SER A 56 2.40 -4.83 -12.89
CA SER A 56 1.53 -5.89 -12.42
C SER A 56 1.78 -6.15 -10.93
N SER A 57 0.72 -6.45 -10.20
CA SER A 57 0.79 -6.85 -8.80
C SER A 57 0.01 -8.13 -8.57
N ARG A 58 0.39 -8.85 -7.51
CA ARG A 58 -0.29 -10.07 -7.08
C ARG A 58 -0.51 -10.01 -5.59
N GLU A 59 -1.67 -10.48 -5.18
CA GLU A 59 -2.01 -10.72 -3.78
C GLU A 59 -2.49 -12.16 -3.66
N VAL A 60 -1.97 -12.88 -2.68
CA VAL A 60 -2.35 -14.27 -2.41
C VAL A 60 -3.13 -14.32 -1.11
N ILE A 61 -4.37 -14.75 -1.18
CA ILE A 61 -5.30 -14.83 -0.04
C ILE A 61 -5.58 -16.30 0.24
N ARG A 62 -5.29 -16.73 1.45
CA ARG A 62 -5.59 -18.10 1.86
C ARG A 62 -7.09 -18.29 2.10
N LEU A 63 -7.67 -19.22 1.40
CA LEU A 63 -9.09 -19.58 1.56
C LEU A 63 -9.27 -20.82 2.45
N ASP A 64 -8.36 -21.81 2.32
CA ASP A 64 -8.38 -23.07 3.07
C ASP A 64 -6.96 -23.63 3.17
N LYS A 65 -6.80 -24.76 3.85
CA LYS A 65 -5.52 -25.45 4.04
C LYS A 65 -4.76 -25.66 2.72
N ASN A 66 -5.46 -26.11 1.69
CA ASN A 66 -4.89 -26.47 0.38
C ASN A 66 -5.45 -25.60 -0.75
N LYS A 67 -5.89 -24.37 -0.43
CA LYS A 67 -6.57 -23.52 -1.39
C LYS A 67 -6.27 -22.04 -1.14
N VAL A 68 -5.88 -21.35 -2.18
CA VAL A 68 -5.64 -19.91 -2.17
C VAL A 68 -6.37 -19.22 -3.33
N ALA A 69 -6.79 -17.99 -3.10
CA ALA A 69 -7.15 -17.07 -4.17
C ALA A 69 -5.92 -16.22 -4.51
N VAL A 70 -5.72 -15.98 -5.79
CA VAL A 70 -4.68 -15.10 -6.31
C VAL A 70 -5.35 -13.97 -7.05
N LEU A 71 -5.27 -12.78 -6.50
CA LEU A 71 -5.71 -11.57 -7.16
C LEU A 71 -4.53 -11.02 -7.96
N HIS A 72 -4.65 -11.01 -9.28
CA HIS A 72 -3.64 -10.46 -10.18
C HIS A 72 -4.19 -9.22 -10.84
N SER A 73 -3.50 -8.10 -10.69
CA SER A 73 -3.88 -6.83 -11.30
C SER A 73 -2.78 -6.30 -12.19
N MET A 74 -3.17 -5.62 -13.26
CA MET A 74 -2.28 -4.97 -14.22
C MET A 74 -2.76 -3.57 -14.49
N ASP A 75 -1.85 -2.60 -14.43
CA ASP A 75 -2.14 -1.24 -14.86
C ASP A 75 -2.01 -1.15 -16.37
N ILE A 76 -3.05 -0.62 -17.00
CA ILE A 76 -3.12 -0.45 -18.45
C ILE A 76 -2.60 0.95 -18.75
N SER A 77 -1.57 1.02 -19.60
CA SER A 77 -1.12 2.26 -20.20
C SER A 77 -2.08 2.66 -21.32
N ASP A 78 -2.24 3.96 -21.53
CA ASP A 78 -3.16 4.49 -22.54
C ASP A 78 -3.01 3.77 -23.90
N GLY A 79 -4.07 3.16 -24.38
CA GLY A 79 -4.10 2.49 -25.67
C GLY A 79 -5.53 2.38 -26.20
N ASN A 80 -5.66 2.38 -27.51
CA ASN A 80 -6.91 1.98 -28.16
C ASN A 80 -7.12 0.48 -27.91
N LEU A 81 -7.84 0.17 -26.85
CA LEU A 81 -8.18 -1.20 -26.51
C LEU A 81 -9.14 -1.79 -27.57
N ASN A 82 -8.81 -2.95 -28.08
CA ASN A 82 -9.69 -3.70 -28.97
C ASN A 82 -10.96 -4.13 -28.22
N ASP A 83 -12.07 -4.27 -28.95
CA ASP A 83 -13.32 -4.80 -28.38
C ASP A 83 -13.17 -6.24 -27.91
N ILE A 84 -12.35 -7.03 -28.62
CA ILE A 84 -12.01 -8.41 -28.26
C ILE A 84 -10.55 -8.47 -27.90
N ILE A 85 -10.27 -8.92 -26.68
CA ILE A 85 -8.92 -9.04 -26.13
C ILE A 85 -8.58 -10.53 -26.01
N ASN A 86 -7.53 -10.94 -26.75
CA ASN A 86 -6.95 -12.27 -26.58
C ASN A 86 -5.99 -12.24 -25.39
N THR A 87 -6.11 -13.23 -24.53
CA THR A 87 -5.37 -13.26 -23.27
C THR A 87 -4.63 -14.57 -23.13
N THR A 88 -3.37 -14.47 -22.78
CA THR A 88 -2.56 -15.62 -22.34
C THR A 88 -2.14 -15.41 -20.91
N VAL A 89 -2.48 -16.37 -20.07
CA VAL A 89 -2.05 -16.42 -18.66
C VAL A 89 -1.10 -17.60 -18.50
N ASN A 90 0.08 -17.33 -17.97
CA ASN A 90 1.07 -18.35 -17.62
C ASN A 90 1.30 -18.32 -16.11
N CYS A 91 1.07 -19.46 -15.46
CA CYS A 91 1.60 -19.69 -14.14
C CYS A 91 2.80 -20.63 -14.28
N GLY A 92 4.00 -20.07 -14.03
CA GLY A 92 5.26 -20.80 -14.20
C GLY A 92 5.68 -21.59 -12.96
N GLY A 93 5.16 -21.21 -11.78
CA GLY A 93 5.56 -21.85 -10.53
C GLY A 93 4.72 -21.43 -9.34
N ILE A 94 4.80 -22.25 -8.30
CA ILE A 94 4.25 -21.98 -6.98
C ILE A 94 5.40 -22.06 -5.99
N ILE A 95 5.66 -20.98 -5.27
CA ILE A 95 6.67 -20.95 -4.21
C ILE A 95 5.96 -21.22 -2.89
N ARG A 96 6.44 -22.21 -2.14
CA ARG A 96 5.90 -22.61 -0.85
C ARG A 96 7.02 -22.70 0.18
N ASP A 97 6.98 -21.86 1.19
CA ASP A 97 7.99 -21.84 2.27
C ASP A 97 9.45 -21.82 1.76
N GLY A 98 9.68 -21.27 0.55
CA GLY A 98 10.97 -21.19 -0.13
C GLY A 98 11.24 -22.31 -1.14
N ASP A 99 10.42 -23.36 -1.17
CA ASP A 99 10.49 -24.42 -2.18
C ASP A 99 9.65 -24.06 -3.40
N GLU A 100 10.21 -24.23 -4.60
CA GLU A 100 9.55 -23.93 -5.86
C GLU A 100 9.00 -25.19 -6.52
N LEU A 101 7.70 -25.23 -6.74
CA LEU A 101 7.02 -26.21 -7.58
C LEU A 101 6.85 -25.62 -8.98
N ASN A 102 7.68 -26.08 -9.91
CA ASN A 102 7.55 -25.71 -11.32
C ASN A 102 6.42 -26.48 -11.98
N GLY A 103 5.68 -25.82 -12.86
CA GLY A 103 4.60 -26.43 -13.62
C GLY A 103 4.23 -25.61 -14.85
N ASN A 104 3.27 -26.13 -15.61
CA ASN A 104 2.79 -25.49 -16.83
C ASN A 104 1.26 -25.33 -16.79
N TRP A 105 0.80 -24.23 -16.22
CA TRP A 105 -0.63 -23.86 -16.18
C TRP A 105 -0.91 -22.74 -17.19
N GLU A 106 -0.63 -22.98 -18.47
CA GLU A 106 -0.96 -22.01 -19.53
C GLU A 106 -2.45 -22.03 -19.84
N MET A 107 -3.08 -20.85 -19.78
CA MET A 107 -4.48 -20.63 -20.18
C MET A 107 -4.53 -19.61 -21.31
N LYS A 108 -5.27 -19.93 -22.36
CA LYS A 108 -5.55 -19.00 -23.46
C LYS A 108 -7.04 -18.83 -23.61
N PHE A 109 -7.49 -17.60 -23.59
CA PHE A 109 -8.89 -17.26 -23.75
C PHE A 109 -9.05 -15.87 -24.39
N LYS A 110 -10.26 -15.59 -24.78
CA LYS A 110 -10.64 -14.27 -25.27
C LYS A 110 -11.90 -13.81 -24.55
N PHE A 111 -12.02 -12.53 -24.39
CA PHE A 111 -13.21 -11.89 -23.85
C PHE A 111 -13.55 -10.63 -24.63
N ASN A 112 -14.81 -10.25 -24.61
CA ASN A 112 -15.25 -8.95 -25.08
C ASN A 112 -15.04 -7.96 -23.94
N ARG A 113 -14.37 -6.85 -24.20
CA ARG A 113 -14.10 -5.80 -23.20
C ARG A 113 -15.39 -5.33 -22.53
N ASP A 114 -16.44 -5.12 -23.29
CA ASP A 114 -17.71 -4.61 -22.76
C ASP A 114 -18.38 -5.57 -21.77
N ASP A 115 -18.12 -6.88 -21.88
CA ASP A 115 -18.68 -7.89 -20.97
C ASP A 115 -18.06 -7.85 -19.56
N ILE A 116 -16.85 -7.28 -19.43
CA ILE A 116 -16.10 -7.23 -18.16
C ILE A 116 -15.82 -5.80 -17.71
N LEU A 117 -16.25 -4.81 -18.49
CA LEU A 117 -16.05 -3.40 -18.16
C LEU A 117 -16.90 -3.03 -16.94
N VAL A 118 -16.26 -2.57 -15.89
CA VAL A 118 -16.95 -2.05 -14.72
C VAL A 118 -17.32 -0.59 -14.90
N ASN A 119 -18.38 -0.16 -14.23
CA ASN A 119 -18.80 1.23 -14.26
C ASN A 119 -17.74 2.14 -13.67
N THR A 120 -17.21 3.01 -14.51
CA THR A 120 -16.27 4.05 -14.12
C THR A 120 -16.91 5.41 -14.22
N LYS A 121 -16.51 6.31 -13.34
CA LYS A 121 -16.92 7.71 -13.37
C LYS A 121 -15.66 8.56 -13.52
N ASN A 122 -15.59 9.30 -14.63
CA ASN A 122 -14.53 10.26 -14.88
C ASN A 122 -15.00 11.67 -14.54
N ILE A 123 -14.33 12.30 -13.59
CA ILE A 123 -14.60 13.67 -13.15
C ILE A 123 -13.47 14.56 -13.62
N LYS A 124 -13.74 15.38 -14.63
CA LYS A 124 -12.80 16.40 -15.06
C LYS A 124 -12.74 17.50 -14.01
N VAL A 125 -11.55 17.73 -13.44
CA VAL A 125 -11.34 18.74 -12.38
C VAL A 125 -10.79 20.02 -12.96
N ASP A 126 -9.72 19.95 -13.73
CA ASP A 126 -9.10 21.06 -14.48
C ASP A 126 -8.84 22.29 -13.58
N ARG A 127 -8.26 22.07 -12.39
CA ARG A 127 -8.03 23.12 -11.39
C ARG A 127 -6.57 23.26 -11.04
N ASP A 128 -6.10 24.51 -11.06
CA ASP A 128 -4.75 24.87 -10.63
C ASP A 128 -4.70 25.11 -9.10
N ILE A 129 -3.63 24.65 -8.49
CA ILE A 129 -3.25 24.93 -7.10
C ILE A 129 -1.89 25.65 -7.13
N ASN A 130 -1.86 26.87 -6.62
CA ASN A 130 -0.57 27.54 -6.38
C ASN A 130 0.01 27.04 -5.07
N PHE A 131 1.06 26.26 -5.14
CA PHE A 131 1.68 25.64 -3.98
C PHE A 131 3.20 25.74 -4.04
N SER A 132 3.82 26.35 -3.06
CA SER A 132 5.29 26.44 -2.93
C SER A 132 6.02 26.98 -4.16
N ASN A 133 5.50 28.03 -4.81
CA ASN A 133 6.01 28.65 -6.04
C ASN A 133 5.90 27.76 -7.30
N GLU A 134 5.13 26.70 -7.24
CA GLU A 134 4.81 25.85 -8.37
C GLU A 134 3.30 25.86 -8.64
N ILE A 135 2.93 25.59 -9.88
CA ILE A 135 1.54 25.44 -10.25
C ILE A 135 1.28 23.94 -10.42
N LEU A 136 0.57 23.38 -9.46
CA LEU A 136 0.03 22.03 -9.53
C LEU A 136 -1.35 22.10 -10.19
N LYS A 137 -1.67 21.18 -11.04
CA LYS A 137 -2.99 21.08 -11.66
C LYS A 137 -3.56 19.69 -11.41
N ILE A 138 -4.74 19.64 -10.82
CA ILE A 138 -5.52 18.41 -10.77
C ILE A 138 -6.29 18.32 -12.09
N GLU A 139 -5.95 17.33 -12.90
CA GLU A 139 -6.55 17.14 -14.21
C GLU A 139 -7.91 16.47 -14.12
N ASP A 140 -7.94 15.30 -13.53
CA ASP A 140 -9.16 14.49 -13.39
C ASP A 140 -9.07 13.50 -12.21
N LEU A 141 -10.24 13.01 -11.81
CA LEU A 141 -10.42 11.92 -10.87
C LEU A 141 -11.25 10.83 -11.55
N MET A 142 -10.71 9.65 -11.70
CA MET A 142 -11.45 8.45 -12.10
C MET A 142 -11.85 7.66 -10.86
N ILE A 143 -13.11 7.33 -10.74
CA ILE A 143 -13.65 6.48 -9.68
C ILE A 143 -14.11 5.17 -10.31
N SER A 144 -13.56 4.06 -9.83
CA SER A 144 -13.84 2.72 -10.32
C SER A 144 -13.92 1.73 -9.14
N PRO A 145 -14.75 0.69 -9.23
CA PRO A 145 -14.74 -0.43 -8.28
C PRO A 145 -13.39 -1.17 -8.22
N LEU A 146 -12.55 -1.04 -9.24
CA LEU A 146 -11.21 -1.65 -9.28
C LEU A 146 -10.11 -0.76 -8.66
N GLY A 147 -10.50 0.39 -8.12
CA GLY A 147 -9.61 1.39 -7.56
C GLY A 147 -9.77 2.74 -8.23
N SER A 148 -9.56 3.80 -7.47
CA SER A 148 -9.73 5.16 -7.99
C SER A 148 -8.38 5.77 -8.29
N THR A 149 -8.33 6.68 -9.27
CA THR A 149 -7.08 7.27 -9.73
C THR A 149 -7.22 8.78 -9.85
N LEU A 150 -6.24 9.51 -9.33
CA LEU A 150 -6.15 10.96 -9.44
C LEU A 150 -4.96 11.34 -10.33
N ASN A 151 -5.22 12.07 -11.39
CA ASN A 151 -4.19 12.60 -12.28
C ASN A 151 -3.86 14.04 -11.90
N ILE A 152 -2.56 14.28 -11.70
CA ILE A 152 -2.03 15.58 -11.35
C ILE A 152 -0.91 15.91 -12.31
N SER A 153 -0.90 17.13 -12.85
CA SER A 153 0.24 17.65 -13.58
C SER A 153 0.84 18.84 -12.84
N PHE A 154 2.11 19.08 -13.08
CA PHE A 154 2.77 20.28 -12.56
C PHE A 154 3.79 20.82 -13.54
N LYS A 155 3.93 22.13 -13.54
CA LYS A 155 4.94 22.84 -14.32
C LYS A 155 6.03 23.24 -13.37
N SER A 156 7.20 22.62 -13.53
CA SER A 156 8.37 22.98 -12.71
C SER A 156 9.09 24.16 -13.36
N ASN A 157 9.33 25.19 -12.58
CA ASN A 157 10.16 26.32 -12.99
C ASN A 157 11.66 26.04 -12.84
N SER A 158 12.04 24.87 -12.31
CA SER A 158 13.43 24.47 -12.11
C SER A 158 13.86 23.41 -13.12
N ASN A 159 15.10 23.51 -13.60
CA ASN A 159 15.75 22.47 -14.41
C ASN A 159 16.05 21.16 -13.62
N ASP A 160 15.56 21.06 -12.43
CA ASP A 160 15.81 19.95 -11.52
C ASP A 160 14.89 18.77 -11.90
N LYS A 161 15.46 17.77 -12.56
CA LYS A 161 14.73 16.57 -13.03
C LYS A 161 14.17 15.73 -11.88
N ASP A 162 14.65 15.94 -10.64
CA ASP A 162 14.33 15.11 -9.48
C ASP A 162 13.13 15.62 -8.65
N ASN A 163 12.39 16.60 -9.17
CA ASN A 163 11.35 17.28 -8.39
C ASN A 163 10.04 16.50 -8.18
N ILE A 164 9.88 15.31 -8.78
CA ILE A 164 8.63 14.53 -8.67
C ILE A 164 8.37 14.08 -7.22
N GLY A 165 9.41 13.80 -6.46
CA GLY A 165 9.31 13.34 -5.07
C GLY A 165 9.12 14.44 -4.00
N LYS A 166 9.01 15.71 -4.40
CA LYS A 166 8.93 16.83 -3.43
C LYS A 166 7.51 17.08 -2.89
N PHE A 167 6.51 16.53 -3.55
CA PHE A 167 5.11 16.75 -3.16
C PHE A 167 4.48 15.45 -2.68
N HIS A 168 3.85 15.56 -1.54
CA HIS A 168 2.90 14.58 -1.04
C HIS A 168 1.51 15.11 -1.20
N TYR A 169 0.57 14.20 -1.24
CA TYR A 169 -0.83 14.53 -1.28
C TYR A 169 -1.53 13.81 -0.15
N ILE A 170 -2.13 14.59 0.73
CA ILE A 170 -3.07 14.05 1.70
C ILE A 170 -4.44 14.08 1.05
N ILE A 171 -5.11 12.95 1.01
CA ILE A 171 -6.46 12.83 0.47
C ILE A 171 -7.39 12.47 1.62
N LYS A 172 -8.48 13.23 1.78
CA LYS A 172 -9.53 12.96 2.75
C LYS A 172 -10.88 12.84 2.07
N ASP A 173 -11.74 11.95 2.58
CA ASP A 173 -13.13 11.90 2.14
C ASP A 173 -14.03 12.90 2.89
N ASP A 174 -15.34 12.90 2.57
CA ASP A 174 -16.36 13.73 3.22
C ASP A 174 -16.65 13.35 4.69
N LYS A 175 -16.15 12.19 5.13
CA LYS A 175 -16.23 11.71 6.52
C LYS A 175 -14.99 12.06 7.33
N GLY A 176 -14.00 12.72 6.69
CA GLY A 176 -12.73 13.10 7.30
C GLY A 176 -11.73 11.94 7.40
N ARG A 177 -12.00 10.78 6.76
CA ARG A 177 -11.04 9.68 6.72
C ARG A 177 -9.87 10.05 5.82
N PHE A 178 -8.67 9.72 6.24
CA PHE A 178 -7.50 9.77 5.39
C PHE A 178 -7.51 8.59 4.45
N LEU A 179 -7.37 8.87 3.16
CA LEU A 179 -7.34 7.85 2.12
C LEU A 179 -5.89 7.52 1.76
N ASN A 180 -5.62 6.23 1.60
CA ASN A 180 -4.31 5.80 1.15
C ASN A 180 -4.16 6.08 -0.33
N SER A 181 -3.12 6.83 -0.66
CA SER A 181 -2.75 7.10 -2.04
C SER A 181 -1.27 6.87 -2.24
N TYR A 182 -0.92 6.37 -3.40
CA TYR A 182 0.48 6.16 -3.76
C TYR A 182 0.70 6.47 -5.24
N PRO A 183 1.87 7.03 -5.58
CA PRO A 183 2.18 7.28 -6.98
C PRO A 183 2.39 5.95 -7.71
N ILE A 184 1.66 5.78 -8.80
CA ILE A 184 1.95 4.76 -9.79
C ILE A 184 2.89 5.42 -10.78
N SER A 185 4.12 4.98 -10.87
CA SER A 185 5.17 5.44 -11.79
C SER A 185 4.99 6.87 -12.34
N GLY A 186 5.95 7.74 -12.09
CA GLY A 186 5.96 9.07 -12.70
C GLY A 186 6.23 8.94 -14.21
N VAL A 187 5.20 8.95 -15.01
CA VAL A 187 5.36 9.16 -16.46
C VAL A 187 5.65 10.64 -16.65
N VAL A 188 6.91 10.94 -16.92
CA VAL A 188 7.28 12.27 -17.38
C VAL A 188 6.90 12.36 -18.85
N ASN A 189 5.73 12.87 -19.13
CA ASN A 189 5.38 13.27 -20.48
C ASN A 189 5.86 14.71 -20.68
N GLU A 190 6.81 14.94 -21.58
CA GLU A 190 7.44 16.25 -21.79
C GLU A 190 6.79 17.04 -22.93
N GLU A 191 5.65 16.62 -23.48
CA GLU A 191 5.07 17.24 -24.67
C GLU A 191 4.72 18.73 -24.51
N ASP A 192 4.47 19.19 -23.27
CA ASP A 192 4.12 20.60 -22.99
C ASP A 192 4.96 21.22 -21.87
N GLY A 193 6.05 20.55 -21.44
CA GLY A 193 6.89 20.94 -20.30
C GLY A 193 6.22 20.72 -18.95
N ARG A 194 5.16 19.91 -18.90
CA ARG A 194 4.52 19.46 -17.68
C ARG A 194 4.97 18.05 -17.34
N LYS A 195 5.01 17.78 -16.05
CA LYS A 195 5.20 16.45 -15.50
C LYS A 195 3.85 15.95 -14.98
N TYR A 196 3.54 14.69 -15.24
CA TYR A 196 2.30 14.06 -14.83
C TYR A 196 2.56 13.03 -13.75
N ILE A 197 1.75 13.07 -12.71
CA ILE A 197 1.75 12.09 -11.62
C ILE A 197 0.36 11.45 -11.60
N ARG A 198 0.35 10.14 -11.56
CA ARG A 198 -0.85 9.37 -11.28
C ARG A 198 -0.78 8.87 -9.84
N LEU A 199 -1.80 9.16 -9.05
CA LEU A 199 -1.97 8.64 -7.70
C LEU A 199 -3.10 7.60 -7.72
N ASP A 200 -2.79 6.37 -7.31
CA ASP A 200 -3.82 5.40 -6.96
C ASP A 200 -4.35 5.70 -5.57
N ILE A 201 -5.67 5.66 -5.44
CA ILE A 201 -6.39 5.72 -4.17
C ILE A 201 -6.86 4.30 -3.88
N ALA A 202 -6.22 3.66 -2.89
CA ALA A 202 -6.48 2.26 -2.55
C ALA A 202 -7.81 2.05 -1.80
N ASP A 203 -8.28 3.09 -1.12
CA ASP A 203 -9.53 3.02 -0.39
C ASP A 203 -10.73 3.22 -1.34
N ASP A 204 -11.82 2.51 -1.05
CA ASP A 204 -13.07 2.71 -1.78
C ASP A 204 -13.67 4.09 -1.48
N ILE A 205 -13.87 4.87 -2.53
CA ILE A 205 -14.46 6.22 -2.50
C ILE A 205 -15.76 6.32 -3.28
N THR A 206 -16.31 5.20 -3.76
CA THR A 206 -17.55 5.19 -4.55
C THR A 206 -18.73 5.85 -3.84
N ASP A 207 -18.83 5.67 -2.52
CA ASP A 207 -19.87 6.23 -1.66
C ASP A 207 -19.51 7.60 -1.03
N SER A 208 -18.34 8.14 -1.36
CA SER A 208 -17.92 9.44 -0.84
C SER A 208 -18.60 10.56 -1.62
N LYS A 209 -19.14 11.57 -0.92
CA LYS A 209 -19.75 12.73 -1.58
C LYS A 209 -18.71 13.60 -2.27
N TYR A 210 -17.52 13.66 -1.71
CA TYR A 210 -16.37 14.37 -2.23
C TYR A 210 -15.07 13.83 -1.63
N ILE A 211 -13.98 14.12 -2.26
CA ILE A 211 -12.65 14.02 -1.68
C ILE A 211 -12.00 15.42 -1.60
N ASN A 212 -11.14 15.61 -0.60
CA ASN A 212 -10.30 16.81 -0.47
C ASN A 212 -8.85 16.42 -0.70
N VAL A 213 -8.22 16.98 -1.73
CA VAL A 213 -6.83 16.72 -2.11
C VAL A 213 -5.98 17.88 -1.64
N ILE A 214 -5.09 17.64 -0.69
CA ILE A 214 -4.28 18.64 -0.02
C ILE A 214 -2.81 18.40 -0.40
N PRO A 215 -2.17 19.28 -1.17
CA PRO A 215 -0.76 19.16 -1.45
C PRO A 215 0.05 19.49 -0.18
N VAL A 216 1.10 18.72 0.07
CA VAL A 216 1.99 18.90 1.20
C VAL A 216 3.43 18.95 0.72
N LYS A 217 4.17 19.95 1.14
CA LYS A 217 5.61 20.04 0.87
C LYS A 217 6.37 19.30 1.95
N THR A 218 7.27 18.44 1.53
CA THR A 218 8.26 17.87 2.44
C THR A 218 9.50 18.74 2.42
N GLU A 219 9.97 19.16 3.59
CA GLU A 219 11.10 20.09 3.71
C GLU A 219 12.38 19.60 3.02
N ASN A 220 12.54 18.31 2.82
CA ASN A 220 13.75 17.71 2.27
C ASN A 220 13.56 16.92 0.97
N GLY A 221 12.42 17.03 0.28
CA GLY A 221 12.23 16.46 -1.05
C GLY A 221 12.32 14.94 -1.17
N ASN A 222 12.61 14.21 -0.11
CA ASN A 222 12.70 12.76 -0.10
C ASN A 222 12.14 12.22 1.21
N ILE A 223 10.98 11.59 1.11
CA ILE A 223 10.48 10.71 2.16
C ILE A 223 11.39 9.48 2.30
N TYR A 224 12.13 9.18 1.25
CA TYR A 224 13.08 8.07 1.15
C TYR A 224 14.54 8.56 1.19
N ARG A 225 14.85 9.64 1.91
CA ARG A 225 16.23 10.04 2.18
C ARG A 225 16.60 9.57 3.57
N GLU A 226 17.67 8.95 3.70
CA GLU A 226 18.96 8.62 3.16
C GLU A 226 19.31 7.19 3.51
N TYR A 227 19.01 6.27 2.63
CA TYR A 227 19.65 4.98 2.66
C TYR A 227 20.94 5.11 1.85
N GLY A 228 21.85 5.94 2.34
CA GLY A 228 23.18 6.13 1.77
C GLY A 228 24.13 5.09 2.32
N GLU A 229 24.71 4.35 1.42
CA GLU A 229 25.96 3.59 1.55
C GLU A 229 26.32 3.07 2.95
N GLY A 230 25.91 1.85 3.28
CA GLY A 230 26.51 1.07 4.36
C GLY A 230 26.13 1.42 5.80
N LYS A 231 25.16 2.30 6.02
CA LYS A 231 24.50 2.49 7.30
C LYS A 231 23.05 2.01 7.20
N ASP A 232 22.75 0.94 7.91
CA ASP A 232 21.37 0.49 8.13
C ASP A 232 20.60 1.63 8.80
N SER A 233 19.98 2.45 7.97
CA SER A 233 19.33 3.68 8.38
C SER A 233 17.84 3.44 8.63
N ARG A 234 17.52 2.50 9.51
CA ARG A 234 16.29 2.61 10.29
C ARG A 234 16.47 3.68 11.36
N LEU A 235 17.03 4.82 10.95
CA LEU A 235 17.05 6.03 11.75
C LEU A 235 15.64 6.57 11.72
N LEU A 236 14.89 6.19 12.73
CA LEU A 236 13.65 6.80 13.11
C LEU A 236 13.93 8.28 13.39
N ASN A 237 13.66 9.16 12.44
CA ASN A 237 13.56 10.59 12.69
C ASN A 237 12.26 10.88 13.44
N SER A 238 12.06 10.19 14.57
CA SER A 238 11.08 10.66 15.53
C SER A 238 11.63 11.92 16.17
N THR A 239 10.84 12.95 16.22
CA THR A 239 11.11 14.12 17.07
C THR A 239 11.47 13.59 18.43
N ILE A 240 12.73 13.79 18.83
CA ILE A 240 13.24 13.34 20.13
C ILE A 240 12.38 14.01 21.18
N GLY A 241 11.41 13.29 21.72
CA GLY A 241 10.68 13.72 22.90
C GLY A 241 11.69 13.85 24.05
N SER A 242 11.49 14.77 24.97
CA SER A 242 12.35 14.93 26.12
C SER A 242 12.45 13.61 26.90
N GLY A 243 13.60 12.95 26.85
CA GLY A 243 13.86 11.69 27.55
C GLY A 243 14.07 10.45 26.68
N ASN A 244 13.93 10.58 25.36
CA ASN A 244 14.26 9.49 24.44
C ASN A 244 15.76 9.45 24.15
N GLU A 245 16.31 8.26 24.03
CA GLU A 245 17.68 8.00 23.63
C GLU A 245 17.72 7.14 22.37
N ILE A 246 18.64 7.44 21.45
CA ILE A 246 18.90 6.56 20.31
C ILE A 246 19.78 5.42 20.81
N ILE A 247 19.25 4.21 20.78
CA ILE A 247 19.94 3.00 21.22
C ILE A 247 20.25 2.13 20.00
N LYS A 248 21.51 1.70 19.91
CA LYS A 248 21.91 0.70 18.92
C LYS A 248 21.63 -0.69 19.48
N ILE A 249 20.75 -1.43 18.86
CA ILE A 249 20.36 -2.77 19.29
C ILE A 249 20.79 -3.78 18.22
N LYS A 250 21.31 -4.93 18.65
CA LYS A 250 21.61 -6.04 17.75
C LYS A 250 20.32 -6.77 17.44
N THR A 251 19.93 -6.81 16.16
CA THR A 251 18.84 -7.63 15.64
C THR A 251 19.36 -8.98 15.19
N LYS A 252 18.47 -9.89 14.76
CA LYS A 252 18.83 -11.24 14.31
C LYS A 252 19.91 -11.22 13.21
N ASP A 253 19.79 -10.28 12.26
CA ASP A 253 20.63 -10.24 11.07
C ASP A 253 21.57 -9.02 11.02
N ASN A 254 21.31 -7.95 11.82
CA ASN A 254 22.01 -6.68 11.73
C ASN A 254 21.97 -5.88 13.05
N PHE A 255 22.25 -4.58 12.96
CA PHE A 255 22.05 -3.64 14.04
C PHE A 255 20.99 -2.61 13.62
N GLY A 256 19.99 -2.39 14.46
CA GLY A 256 19.02 -1.31 14.35
C GLY A 256 19.33 -0.15 15.31
N TYR A 257 18.91 1.07 14.93
CA TYR A 257 18.94 2.22 15.81
C TYR A 257 17.52 2.60 16.17
N TYR A 258 17.22 2.61 17.46
CA TYR A 258 15.88 2.81 17.99
C TYR A 258 15.85 4.03 18.90
N ASN A 259 14.84 4.85 18.73
CA ASN A 259 14.60 5.98 19.61
C ASN A 259 13.63 5.52 20.71
N ILE A 260 14.17 5.22 21.87
CA ILE A 260 13.45 4.60 22.98
C ILE A 260 13.52 5.47 24.22
N ASN A 261 12.39 5.63 24.88
CA ASN A 261 12.37 6.12 26.25
C ASN A 261 12.53 4.93 27.20
N LYS A 262 13.71 4.77 27.80
CA LYS A 262 14.01 3.69 28.75
C LYS A 262 13.08 3.64 29.95
N LYS A 263 12.31 4.69 30.22
CA LYS A 263 11.34 4.74 31.33
C LYS A 263 9.94 4.30 30.90
N GLU A 264 9.73 4.01 29.62
CA GLU A 264 8.41 3.74 29.02
C GLU A 264 8.30 2.28 28.55
N PHE A 265 8.68 1.33 29.41
CA PHE A 265 8.39 -0.08 29.21
C PHE A 265 7.14 -0.46 29.98
N TYR A 266 6.18 -1.06 29.29
CA TYR A 266 4.86 -1.37 29.82
C TYR A 266 4.55 -2.86 29.64
N LYS A 267 3.79 -3.44 30.55
CA LYS A 267 3.16 -4.73 30.28
C LYS A 267 2.18 -4.60 29.11
N LEU A 268 1.93 -5.69 28.38
CA LEU A 268 1.02 -5.66 27.22
C LEU A 268 -0.37 -5.14 27.60
N GLU A 269 -0.88 -5.53 28.76
CA GLU A 269 -2.17 -5.06 29.29
C GLU A 269 -2.20 -3.55 29.59
N GLU A 270 -1.04 -2.96 29.96
CA GLU A 270 -0.93 -1.52 30.22
C GLU A 270 -0.83 -0.68 28.94
N LEU A 271 -0.55 -1.33 27.81
CA LEU A 271 -0.51 -0.69 26.50
C LEU A 271 -1.91 -0.47 25.93
N VAL A 272 -2.87 -1.33 26.29
CA VAL A 272 -4.26 -1.22 25.81
C VAL A 272 -4.91 0.06 26.35
N GLY A 273 -5.52 0.82 25.44
CA GLY A 273 -6.11 2.12 25.73
C GLY A 273 -5.12 3.28 25.78
N LYS A 274 -3.82 2.99 25.70
CA LYS A 274 -2.79 4.02 25.73
C LYS A 274 -2.65 4.72 24.39
N GLU A 275 -2.60 6.05 24.45
CA GLU A 275 -2.25 6.85 23.28
C GLU A 275 -0.73 7.05 23.25
N ILE A 276 -0.12 6.62 22.18
CA ILE A 276 1.31 6.75 21.93
C ILE A 276 1.51 7.79 20.84
N LYS A 277 2.17 8.89 21.17
CA LYS A 277 2.52 9.93 20.21
C LYS A 277 3.66 9.44 19.34
N VAL A 278 3.43 9.41 18.04
CA VAL A 278 4.42 9.04 17.05
C VAL A 278 5.22 10.27 16.61
N ASN A 279 4.53 11.39 16.40
CA ASN A 279 5.12 12.69 16.11
C ASN A 279 4.18 13.81 16.59
N LYS A 280 4.35 15.05 16.12
CA LYS A 280 3.50 16.18 16.54
C LYS A 280 2.04 16.05 16.13
N THR A 281 1.79 15.45 14.97
CA THR A 281 0.47 15.40 14.32
C THR A 281 -0.19 14.03 14.38
N ASN A 282 0.59 12.97 14.66
CA ASN A 282 0.11 11.60 14.63
C ASN A 282 0.25 10.90 15.97
N SER A 283 -0.78 10.17 16.34
CA SER A 283 -0.76 9.26 17.48
C SER A 283 -1.46 7.95 17.16
N ILE A 284 -1.15 6.93 17.94
CA ILE A 284 -1.73 5.60 17.84
C ILE A 284 -2.34 5.25 19.18
N VAL A 285 -3.56 4.78 19.17
CA VAL A 285 -4.22 4.21 20.35
C VAL A 285 -4.32 2.71 20.16
N ILE A 286 -3.67 1.95 21.03
CA ILE A 286 -3.78 0.50 21.05
C ILE A 286 -5.14 0.15 21.62
N LYS A 287 -5.96 -0.54 20.84
CA LYS A 287 -7.32 -0.92 21.23
C LYS A 287 -7.38 -2.28 21.88
N ASP A 288 -6.57 -3.20 21.36
CA ASP A 288 -6.52 -4.57 21.86
C ASP A 288 -5.18 -5.21 21.51
N ILE A 289 -4.72 -6.14 22.36
CA ILE A 289 -3.57 -7.02 22.11
C ILE A 289 -3.99 -8.43 22.54
N ASP A 290 -4.12 -9.30 21.57
CA ASP A 290 -4.32 -10.73 21.79
C ASP A 290 -3.03 -11.51 21.52
N ASP A 291 -3.03 -12.83 21.66
CA ASP A 291 -1.82 -13.66 21.61
C ASP A 291 -0.98 -13.47 20.34
N ASP A 292 -1.62 -13.27 19.19
CA ASP A 292 -0.97 -13.10 17.90
C ASP A 292 -1.48 -11.90 17.08
N LYS A 293 -2.25 -11.01 17.71
CA LYS A 293 -2.87 -9.87 17.03
C LYS A 293 -2.85 -8.62 17.87
N MET A 294 -2.72 -7.49 17.19
CA MET A 294 -2.87 -6.17 17.79
C MET A 294 -3.85 -5.35 16.96
N THR A 295 -4.80 -4.69 17.64
CA THR A 295 -5.72 -3.73 17.02
C THR A 295 -5.35 -2.33 17.46
N VAL A 296 -5.20 -1.43 16.50
CA VAL A 296 -4.85 -0.02 16.75
C VAL A 296 -5.84 0.91 16.06
N LYS A 297 -6.00 2.09 16.64
CA LYS A 297 -6.63 3.24 15.98
C LYS A 297 -5.59 4.32 15.78
N ILE A 298 -5.49 4.81 14.56
CA ILE A 298 -4.55 5.86 14.21
C ILE A 298 -5.29 7.20 14.22
N ASN A 299 -4.71 8.18 14.91
CA ASN A 299 -5.14 9.57 14.88
C ASN A 299 -4.11 10.35 14.04
N GLY A 300 -4.58 11.08 13.04
CA GLY A 300 -3.73 11.82 12.12
C GLY A 300 -3.50 11.10 10.78
N TYR A 301 -2.57 11.62 10.00
CA TYR A 301 -2.22 11.02 8.72
C TYR A 301 -1.19 9.92 8.90
N TYR A 302 -1.48 8.75 8.39
CA TYR A 302 -0.58 7.61 8.40
C TYR A 302 -0.71 6.80 7.12
N ASP A 303 0.40 6.55 6.44
CA ASP A 303 0.43 5.65 5.28
C ASP A 303 0.38 4.20 5.76
N ARG A 304 -0.64 3.45 5.34
CA ARG A 304 -0.81 2.02 5.70
C ARG A 304 0.40 1.16 5.35
N LYS A 305 1.16 1.52 4.30
CA LYS A 305 2.40 0.81 3.93
C LYS A 305 3.46 0.86 5.02
N ASN A 306 3.41 1.87 5.87
CA ASN A 306 4.37 2.01 6.97
C ASN A 306 3.96 1.28 8.25
N LEU A 307 2.76 0.67 8.29
CA LEU A 307 2.30 -0.11 9.44
C LEU A 307 3.13 -1.38 9.67
N SER A 308 3.73 -1.95 8.62
CA SER A 308 4.60 -3.13 8.72
C SER A 308 5.93 -2.89 9.48
N GLY A 309 6.18 -1.66 9.92
CA GLY A 309 7.42 -1.32 10.60
C GLY A 309 7.31 -1.18 12.11
N PHE A 310 6.21 -1.62 12.74
CA PHE A 310 6.15 -1.69 14.20
C PHE A 310 7.05 -2.80 14.72
N GLU A 311 7.79 -2.49 15.77
CA GLU A 311 8.63 -3.45 16.47
C GLU A 311 8.36 -3.35 17.96
N PHE A 312 8.27 -4.49 18.62
CA PHE A 312 8.26 -4.55 20.08
C PHE A 312 9.69 -4.72 20.56
N ILE A 313 10.06 -3.97 21.60
CA ILE A 313 11.37 -4.07 22.23
C ILE A 313 11.15 -4.38 23.69
N ASP A 314 11.66 -5.52 24.17
CA ASP A 314 11.53 -5.88 25.58
C ASP A 314 12.53 -5.12 26.46
N GLU A 315 12.36 -5.23 27.78
CA GLU A 315 13.23 -4.56 28.77
C GLU A 315 14.70 -5.05 28.76
N ASP A 316 14.95 -6.21 28.14
CA ASP A 316 16.28 -6.75 27.88
C ASP A 316 16.87 -6.29 26.55
N LEU A 317 16.15 -5.41 25.83
CA LEU A 317 16.50 -4.87 24.51
C LEU A 317 16.49 -5.94 23.39
N ASN A 318 15.67 -6.98 23.52
CA ASN A 318 15.39 -7.86 22.39
C ASN A 318 14.32 -7.23 21.51
N VAL A 319 14.55 -7.28 20.18
CA VAL A 319 13.64 -6.72 19.18
C VAL A 319 12.80 -7.85 18.59
N PHE A 320 11.51 -7.65 18.60
CA PHE A 320 10.51 -8.51 17.98
C PHE A 320 9.93 -7.78 16.77
N ASP A 321 10.50 -8.07 15.61
CA ASP A 321 10.07 -7.52 14.33
C ASP A 321 8.73 -8.15 13.95
N MET A 322 7.78 -7.34 13.53
CA MET A 322 6.51 -7.83 12.99
C MET A 322 6.66 -8.49 11.63
N GLY A 323 7.87 -8.46 11.08
CA GLY A 323 8.21 -9.04 9.79
C GLY A 323 7.63 -8.25 8.61
N SER A 324 8.10 -8.55 7.42
CA SER A 324 7.47 -8.14 6.16
C SER A 324 6.08 -8.78 5.96
N GLU A 325 5.70 -9.65 6.87
CA GLU A 325 4.43 -10.38 6.92
C GLU A 325 3.34 -9.56 7.66
N ALA A 326 3.09 -8.35 7.22
CA ALA A 326 1.77 -7.72 7.43
C ALA A 326 0.67 -8.49 6.67
N SER A 327 0.90 -9.78 6.42
CA SER A 327 -0.08 -10.74 5.91
C SER A 327 -1.14 -10.96 6.97
N GLY A 328 -2.29 -10.29 6.82
CA GLY A 328 -3.40 -10.35 7.76
C GLY A 328 -3.81 -8.99 8.29
N LEU A 329 -3.34 -7.90 7.65
CA LEU A 329 -3.86 -6.57 7.94
C LEU A 329 -5.35 -6.55 7.56
N SER A 330 -6.20 -6.35 8.54
CA SER A 330 -7.63 -6.08 8.32
C SER A 330 -7.95 -4.68 8.81
N VAL A 331 -8.75 -3.96 8.03
CA VAL A 331 -9.20 -2.61 8.37
C VAL A 331 -10.70 -2.65 8.54
N ASP A 332 -11.18 -2.19 9.68
CA ASP A 332 -12.60 -1.88 9.86
C ASP A 332 -12.87 -0.47 9.32
N ASP A 333 -13.48 -0.39 8.15
CA ASP A 333 -13.79 0.88 7.49
C ASP A 333 -14.76 1.76 8.29
N LYS A 334 -15.52 1.21 9.23
CA LYS A 334 -16.45 1.99 10.07
C LYS A 334 -15.75 2.67 11.24
N SER A 335 -14.89 1.94 11.93
CA SER A 335 -14.16 2.45 13.11
C SER A 335 -12.83 3.10 12.75
N GLY A 336 -12.27 2.77 11.58
CA GLY A 336 -10.90 3.11 11.18
C GLY A 336 -9.85 2.35 12.00
N GLU A 337 -10.24 1.26 12.64
CA GLU A 337 -9.35 0.41 13.40
C GLU A 337 -8.63 -0.56 12.47
N ILE A 338 -7.38 -0.83 12.78
CA ILE A 338 -6.50 -1.68 11.99
C ILE A 338 -6.03 -2.81 12.87
N THR A 339 -6.27 -4.04 12.42
CA THR A 339 -5.81 -5.25 13.10
C THR A 339 -4.73 -5.94 12.28
N PHE A 340 -3.62 -6.27 12.89
CA PHE A 340 -2.50 -6.97 12.26
C PHE A 340 -1.90 -8.03 13.19
N LYS A 341 -1.23 -9.00 12.58
CA LYS A 341 -0.52 -10.04 13.33
C LYS A 341 0.71 -9.46 14.01
N ILE A 342 0.97 -9.92 15.21
CA ILE A 342 2.17 -9.61 15.98
C ILE A 342 2.92 -10.92 16.32
N PRO A 343 4.24 -10.86 16.56
CA PRO A 343 4.96 -12.02 17.04
C PRO A 343 4.44 -12.45 18.42
N ALA A 344 4.61 -13.72 18.74
CA ALA A 344 4.28 -14.21 20.08
C ALA A 344 5.16 -13.51 21.13
N LEU A 345 4.54 -12.72 22.00
CA LEU A 345 5.19 -11.93 23.03
C LEU A 345 5.05 -12.62 24.40
N ASP A 346 6.11 -12.56 25.22
CA ASP A 346 6.08 -13.06 26.59
C ASP A 346 5.29 -12.10 27.50
N LYS A 347 4.10 -12.52 27.93
CA LYS A 347 3.19 -11.72 28.78
C LYS A 347 3.80 -11.33 30.14
N SER A 348 4.88 -11.99 30.56
CA SER A 348 5.57 -11.66 31.82
C SER A 348 6.52 -10.46 31.71
N LYS A 349 6.90 -10.09 30.47
CA LYS A 349 7.83 -9.00 30.18
C LYS A 349 7.13 -7.67 29.95
N LYS A 350 7.94 -6.62 29.97
CA LYS A 350 7.51 -5.27 29.58
C LYS A 350 8.09 -4.92 28.21
N TYR A 351 7.35 -4.15 27.47
CA TYR A 351 7.68 -3.76 26.09
C TYR A 351 7.60 -2.26 25.90
N ASN A 352 8.47 -1.78 25.03
CA ASN A 352 8.34 -0.51 24.34
C ASN A 352 7.95 -0.81 22.89
N ILE A 353 7.21 0.09 22.25
CA ILE A 353 6.86 -0.04 20.85
C ILE A 353 7.65 0.99 20.05
N ALA A 354 8.48 0.51 19.15
CA ALA A 354 9.14 1.34 18.17
C ALA A 354 8.27 1.48 16.92
N PHE A 355 8.15 2.69 16.42
CA PHE A 355 7.40 3.01 15.22
C PHE A 355 8.35 3.33 14.09
N PRO A 356 8.02 2.99 12.83
CA PRO A 356 8.76 3.48 11.69
C PRO A 356 8.69 5.01 11.67
N ALA A 357 9.68 5.63 11.03
CA ALA A 357 9.67 7.07 10.84
C ALA A 357 8.41 7.48 10.07
N ILE A 358 7.53 8.21 10.73
CA ILE A 358 6.34 8.77 10.14
C ILE A 358 6.61 10.25 9.86
N LEU A 359 6.30 10.67 8.64
CA LEU A 359 6.46 12.06 8.27
C LEU A 359 5.59 12.96 9.14
N ASP A 360 6.23 13.98 9.70
CA ASP A 360 5.51 15.07 10.37
C ASP A 360 5.10 16.07 9.29
N LEU A 361 3.90 15.88 8.74
CA LEU A 361 3.37 16.71 7.68
C LEU A 361 2.50 17.81 8.26
N GLU A 362 2.94 19.06 8.15
CA GLU A 362 2.09 20.21 8.41
C GLU A 362 1.18 20.43 7.20
N TYR A 363 -0.13 20.40 7.39
CA TYR A 363 -1.11 20.63 6.34
C TYR A 363 -2.32 21.40 6.87
N SER A 364 -3.02 22.07 5.96
CA SER A 364 -4.29 22.74 6.25
C SER A 364 -5.37 22.26 5.28
N ASP A 365 -6.51 21.86 5.81
CA ASP A 365 -7.66 21.46 4.99
C ASP A 365 -8.14 22.56 4.05
N SER A 366 -7.87 23.84 4.39
CA SER A 366 -8.22 25.00 3.56
C SER A 366 -7.33 25.16 2.31
N GLU A 367 -6.17 24.50 2.27
CA GLU A 367 -5.27 24.50 1.11
C GLU A 367 -5.61 23.43 0.09
N GLY A 368 -6.55 22.56 0.41
CA GLY A 368 -6.98 21.45 -0.43
C GLY A 368 -7.99 21.86 -1.50
N ILE A 369 -8.03 21.06 -2.56
CA ILE A 369 -9.10 21.12 -3.56
C ILE A 369 -10.13 20.05 -3.26
N LYS A 370 -11.36 20.51 -3.10
CA LYS A 370 -12.54 19.65 -2.96
C LYS A 370 -13.05 19.22 -4.34
N ILE A 371 -13.08 17.91 -4.56
CA ILE A 371 -13.59 17.29 -5.79
C ILE A 371 -14.89 16.58 -5.43
N ASN A 372 -16.01 17.05 -5.97
CA ASN A 372 -17.31 16.46 -5.71
C ASN A 372 -17.50 15.18 -6.55
N ASN A 373 -18.07 14.18 -5.93
CA ASN A 373 -18.42 12.90 -6.55
C ASN A 373 -19.88 12.86 -7.05
N ASN A 374 -20.49 14.01 -7.32
CA ASN A 374 -21.89 14.07 -7.77
C ASN A 374 -22.01 13.99 -9.28
#